data_06766f8907c65a82b45454ee08818caf
#
_entry.id   06766f8907c65a82b45454ee08818caf
#
_cell.length_a   1.000
_cell.length_b   1.000
_cell.length_c   1.000
_cell.angle_alpha   90.00
_cell.angle_beta   90.00
_cell.angle_gamma   90.00
#
_symmetry.space_group_name_H-M   'P 1'
#
loop_
_entity.id
_entity.type
_entity.pdbx_description
1 polymer ?
#
loop_
_entity_poly.entity_id
_entity_poly.type
_entity_poly.pdbx_seq_one_letter_code
_entity_poly.pdbx_strand_id
1 'polypeptide(L)'
;MIMGGCIAPPNEVVALIPPTGDETQEVSPCFDHPTLTDILNTAKISWRYYSPLPGIIWNAPARIEHSCVPNAPPPNGTACTGADSTNNIPNTQVLTDIANGPLASVSWVIPSGQASDHPGISDGSGPSWVASVVNAIGKRQYWSNTAIIITWVIGYHQLL
;
A
#
# COMPACT_ATOMS: atom_id res chain seq x y z
N MET A 1 -3.71 -16.05 -3.88
CA MET A 1 -3.30 -14.65 -3.61
C MET A 1 -2.51 -14.70 -2.32
N ILE A 2 -1.24 -14.32 -2.35
CA ILE A 2 -0.38 -14.39 -1.15
C ILE A 2 -0.79 -13.23 -0.25
N MET A 3 -1.37 -13.56 0.90
CA MET A 3 -1.57 -12.62 1.99
C MET A 3 -0.22 -12.40 2.66
N GLY A 4 0.13 -11.16 2.93
CA GLY A 4 1.44 -10.85 3.52
C GLY A 4 1.36 -9.76 4.57
N GLY A 5 2.47 -9.48 5.22
CA GLY A 5 2.53 -8.49 6.29
C GLY A 5 1.98 -9.01 7.62
N CYS A 6 1.41 -8.14 8.42
CA CYS A 6 0.98 -8.47 9.80
C CYS A 6 -0.27 -9.36 9.87
N ILE A 7 -0.92 -9.59 8.74
CA ILE A 7 -2.06 -10.50 8.60
C ILE A 7 -1.74 -11.66 7.65
N ALA A 8 -0.46 -11.99 7.49
CA ALA A 8 -0.03 -13.17 6.74
C ALA A 8 -0.47 -14.45 7.45
N PRO A 9 -0.77 -15.54 6.69
CA PRO A 9 -1.00 -16.85 7.29
C PRO A 9 0.21 -17.31 8.13
N PRO A 10 -0.01 -18.18 9.13
CA PRO A 10 1.04 -18.59 10.06
C PRO A 10 2.27 -19.27 9.45
N ASN A 11 2.15 -19.79 8.23
CA ASN A 11 3.22 -20.45 7.50
C ASN A 11 3.91 -19.55 6.46
N GLU A 12 3.47 -18.31 6.34
CA GLU A 12 4.12 -17.33 5.49
C GLU A 12 5.26 -16.66 6.27
N VAL A 13 6.47 -16.89 5.83
CA VAL A 13 7.69 -16.35 6.44
C VAL A 13 8.55 -15.66 5.39
N VAL A 14 9.42 -14.80 5.85
CA VAL A 14 10.47 -14.15 5.04
C VAL A 14 11.82 -14.39 5.68
N ALA A 15 12.83 -14.62 4.85
CA ALA A 15 14.21 -14.72 5.32
C ALA A 15 14.73 -13.34 5.71
N LEU A 16 15.40 -13.26 6.86
CA LEU A 16 16.19 -12.08 7.23
C LEU A 16 17.57 -12.17 6.59
N ILE A 17 18.07 -11.03 6.14
CA ILE A 17 19.43 -10.90 5.61
C ILE A 17 20.27 -10.16 6.66
N PRO A 18 20.94 -10.86 7.59
CA PRO A 18 21.83 -10.23 8.54
C PRO A 18 23.08 -9.68 7.84
N PRO A 19 23.92 -8.89 8.52
CA PRO A 19 25.17 -8.35 7.96
C PRO A 19 26.13 -9.40 7.41
N THR A 20 26.01 -10.65 7.85
CA THR A 20 26.78 -11.80 7.32
C THR A 20 26.32 -12.28 5.95
N GLY A 21 25.15 -11.85 5.49
CA GLY A 21 24.54 -12.31 4.23
C GLY A 21 23.92 -13.72 4.31
N ASP A 22 23.75 -14.26 5.51
CA ASP A 22 23.21 -15.60 5.75
C ASP A 22 21.67 -15.53 5.88
N GLU A 23 20.92 -16.18 4.99
CA GLU A 23 19.45 -16.14 4.93
C GLU A 23 18.82 -17.33 5.68
N THR A 24 19.41 -17.76 6.79
CA THR A 24 18.93 -18.93 7.54
C THR A 24 17.85 -18.62 8.57
N GLN A 25 17.64 -17.35 8.92
CA GLN A 25 16.64 -16.95 9.88
C GLN A 25 15.34 -16.55 9.18
N GLU A 26 14.27 -17.27 9.43
CA GLU A 26 12.91 -16.98 8.93
C GLU A 26 12.04 -16.36 10.04
N VAL A 27 11.28 -15.32 9.67
CA VAL A 27 10.35 -14.63 10.59
C VAL A 27 9.03 -14.31 9.89
N SER A 28 7.98 -14.06 10.67
CA SER A 28 6.73 -13.52 10.14
C SER A 28 6.97 -12.17 9.47
N PRO A 29 6.37 -11.89 8.30
CA PRO A 29 6.58 -10.66 7.54
C PRO A 29 5.88 -9.41 8.14
N CYS A 30 5.84 -9.29 9.47
CA CYS A 30 5.29 -8.15 10.19
C CYS A 30 6.44 -7.45 10.91
N PHE A 31 6.80 -6.26 10.44
CA PHE A 31 7.92 -5.50 11.00
C PHE A 31 7.44 -4.18 11.55
N ASP A 32 8.14 -3.67 12.57
CA ASP A 32 7.87 -2.34 13.08
C ASP A 32 9.07 -1.42 12.85
N HIS A 33 8.80 -0.26 12.25
CA HIS A 33 9.79 0.78 12.02
C HIS A 33 9.09 2.11 11.70
N PRO A 34 9.72 3.27 11.97
CA PRO A 34 9.16 4.58 11.65
C PRO A 34 8.83 4.73 10.16
N THR A 35 7.71 5.34 9.89
CA THR A 35 7.18 5.54 8.53
C THR A 35 6.83 7.01 8.27
N LEU A 36 6.58 7.37 7.02
CA LEU A 36 6.09 8.70 6.68
C LEU A 36 4.73 8.99 7.32
N THR A 37 3.89 7.96 7.52
CA THR A 37 2.57 8.14 8.13
C THR A 37 2.66 8.60 9.59
N ASP A 38 3.73 8.23 10.33
CA ASP A 38 3.96 8.73 11.69
C ASP A 38 4.21 10.24 11.73
N ILE A 39 4.97 10.71 10.75
CA ILE A 39 5.24 12.15 10.58
C ILE A 39 3.96 12.89 10.24
N LEU A 40 3.14 12.33 9.33
CA LEU A 40 1.86 12.92 8.95
C LEU A 40 0.88 12.94 10.13
N ASN A 41 0.79 11.86 10.89
CA ASN A 41 -0.04 11.77 12.09
C ASN A 41 0.39 12.79 13.14
N THR A 42 1.69 12.90 13.40
CA THR A 42 2.26 13.90 14.34
C THR A 42 1.93 15.32 13.91
N ALA A 43 2.04 15.60 12.62
CA ALA A 43 1.74 16.92 12.03
C ALA A 43 0.24 17.15 11.82
N LYS A 44 -0.62 16.17 12.14
CA LYS A 44 -2.09 16.22 11.91
C LYS A 44 -2.43 16.46 10.43
N ILE A 45 -1.61 15.96 9.52
CA ILE A 45 -1.84 15.99 8.08
C ILE A 45 -2.64 14.76 7.70
N SER A 46 -3.81 14.96 7.09
CA SER A 46 -4.65 13.86 6.65
C SER A 46 -3.98 13.06 5.53
N TRP A 47 -4.11 11.74 5.61
CA TRP A 47 -3.59 10.85 4.59
C TRP A 47 -4.51 9.67 4.33
N ARG A 48 -4.42 9.09 3.12
CA ARG A 48 -5.08 7.86 2.72
C ARG A 48 -4.19 6.99 1.84
N TYR A 49 -4.37 5.70 1.97
CA TYR A 49 -3.69 4.70 1.17
C TYR A 49 -4.73 3.85 0.43
N TYR A 50 -4.93 4.15 -0.84
CA TYR A 50 -5.86 3.43 -1.69
C TYR A 50 -5.15 2.22 -2.29
N SER A 51 -5.55 1.01 -1.90
CA SER A 51 -4.96 -0.23 -2.41
C SER A 51 -6.03 -1.28 -2.71
N PRO A 52 -5.74 -2.29 -3.55
CA PRO A 52 -6.75 -3.27 -3.95
C PRO A 52 -7.38 -4.02 -2.78
N LEU A 53 -6.58 -4.53 -1.86
CA LEU A 53 -7.05 -5.27 -0.68
C LEU A 53 -6.01 -5.18 0.45
N PRO A 54 -6.41 -5.21 1.71
CA PRO A 54 -5.50 -5.44 2.83
C PRO A 54 -4.76 -6.78 2.65
N GLY A 55 -3.49 -6.81 3.04
CA GLY A 55 -2.68 -8.03 3.06
C GLY A 55 -2.07 -8.47 1.73
N ILE A 56 -2.43 -7.89 0.59
CA ILE A 56 -1.71 -8.16 -0.66
C ILE A 56 -0.36 -7.45 -0.69
N ILE A 57 0.53 -7.90 -1.58
CA ILE A 57 1.92 -7.42 -1.67
C ILE A 57 2.04 -5.89 -1.85
N TRP A 58 1.06 -5.25 -2.45
CA TRP A 58 1.07 -3.80 -2.71
C TRP A 58 0.43 -2.95 -1.61
N ASN A 59 0.11 -3.55 -0.46
CA ASN A 59 -0.46 -2.83 0.68
C ASN A 59 0.61 -2.61 1.75
N ALA A 60 1.33 -1.49 1.67
CA ALA A 60 2.40 -1.17 2.60
C ALA A 60 1.93 -1.00 4.05
N PRO A 61 0.83 -0.27 4.37
CA PRO A 61 0.39 -0.12 5.76
C PRO A 61 0.13 -1.44 6.49
N ALA A 62 -0.33 -2.48 5.79
CA ALA A 62 -0.59 -3.78 6.40
C ALA A 62 0.70 -4.57 6.75
N ARG A 63 1.88 -4.05 6.42
CA ARG A 63 3.17 -4.68 6.70
C ARG A 63 3.91 -4.06 7.88
N ILE A 64 3.38 -2.95 8.38
CA ILE A 64 3.96 -2.21 9.49
C ILE A 64 3.09 -2.47 10.72
N GLU A 65 3.70 -3.02 11.77
CA GLU A 65 2.97 -3.53 12.93
C GLU A 65 2.12 -2.44 13.61
N HIS A 66 2.71 -1.27 13.89
CA HIS A 66 1.97 -0.18 14.54
C HIS A 66 0.88 0.44 13.66
N SER A 67 1.04 0.45 12.34
CA SER A 67 0.01 0.94 11.41
C SER A 67 -1.13 -0.07 11.23
N CYS A 68 -0.80 -1.35 11.17
CA CYS A 68 -1.77 -2.43 11.06
C CYS A 68 -2.44 -2.72 12.41
N VAL A 69 -1.66 -2.84 13.48
CA VAL A 69 -2.10 -3.38 14.77
C VAL A 69 -2.93 -4.65 14.54
N PRO A 70 -2.29 -5.79 14.26
CA PRO A 70 -3.02 -7.00 13.95
C PRO A 70 -3.92 -7.42 15.13
N ASN A 71 -5.11 -7.95 14.84
CA ASN A 71 -6.09 -8.37 15.85
C ASN A 71 -5.63 -9.57 16.71
N ALA A 72 -4.51 -10.16 16.38
CA ALA A 72 -3.78 -11.15 17.18
C ALA A 72 -2.27 -11.02 16.89
N PRO A 73 -1.38 -11.43 17.83
CA PRO A 73 0.06 -11.40 17.58
C PRO A 73 0.44 -12.16 16.29
N PRO A 74 1.35 -11.62 15.48
CA PRO A 74 1.85 -12.33 14.30
C PRO A 74 2.41 -13.73 14.68
N PRO A 75 2.15 -14.77 13.89
CA PRO A 75 1.51 -14.75 12.57
C PRO A 75 0.00 -15.03 12.58
N ASN A 76 -0.70 -14.88 13.70
CA ASN A 76 -2.11 -15.29 13.85
C ASN A 76 -3.12 -14.16 13.55
N GLY A 77 -2.66 -12.98 13.20
CA GLY A 77 -3.51 -11.85 12.82
C GLY A 77 -4.26 -12.10 11.51
N THR A 78 -5.56 -11.77 11.49
CA THR A 78 -6.43 -11.90 10.31
C THR A 78 -6.98 -10.56 9.83
N ALA A 79 -6.82 -9.51 10.62
CA ALA A 79 -7.28 -8.16 10.32
C ALA A 79 -6.39 -7.11 11.00
N CYS A 80 -6.26 -5.96 10.36
CA CYS A 80 -5.66 -4.77 10.95
C CYS A 80 -6.74 -3.98 11.70
N THR A 81 -6.46 -3.58 12.95
CA THR A 81 -7.41 -2.91 13.85
C THR A 81 -6.92 -1.55 14.37
N GLY A 82 -5.68 -1.16 14.06
CA GLY A 82 -5.11 0.13 14.45
C GLY A 82 -5.86 1.33 13.87
N ALA A 83 -5.70 2.48 14.48
CA ALA A 83 -6.31 3.74 14.00
C ALA A 83 -5.93 4.03 12.53
N ASP A 84 -4.70 3.76 12.15
CA ASP A 84 -4.20 3.95 10.80
C ASP A 84 -4.82 3.00 9.77
N SER A 85 -5.35 1.85 10.20
CA SER A 85 -6.03 0.91 9.32
C SER A 85 -7.26 1.50 8.64
N THR A 86 -7.89 2.51 9.26
CA THR A 86 -9.03 3.24 8.69
C THR A 86 -8.65 4.15 7.52
N ASN A 87 -7.36 4.45 7.37
CA ASN A 87 -6.82 5.20 6.23
C ASN A 87 -6.49 4.31 5.04
N ASN A 88 -6.55 2.99 5.22
CA ASN A 88 -6.32 2.01 4.18
C ASN A 88 -7.65 1.68 3.47
N ILE A 89 -7.84 2.26 2.30
CA ILE A 89 -9.11 2.32 1.58
C ILE A 89 -9.03 1.47 0.31
N PRO A 90 -10.09 0.75 -0.09
CA PRO A 90 -10.12 0.08 -1.38
C PRO A 90 -9.84 1.04 -2.53
N ASN A 91 -8.93 0.68 -3.44
CA ASN A 91 -8.52 1.55 -4.56
C ASN A 91 -9.68 1.89 -5.52
N THR A 92 -10.73 1.08 -5.55
CA THR A 92 -11.95 1.36 -6.31
C THR A 92 -12.68 2.60 -5.82
N GLN A 93 -12.42 3.04 -4.59
CA GLN A 93 -13.09 4.19 -3.99
C GLN A 93 -12.44 5.53 -4.36
N VAL A 94 -11.21 5.54 -4.88
CA VAL A 94 -10.46 6.78 -5.15
C VAL A 94 -11.22 7.76 -6.04
N LEU A 95 -11.85 7.29 -7.12
CA LEU A 95 -12.60 8.15 -8.04
C LEU A 95 -13.86 8.73 -7.38
N THR A 96 -14.50 7.96 -6.50
CA THR A 96 -15.66 8.40 -5.72
C THR A 96 -15.26 9.48 -4.72
N ASP A 97 -14.15 9.30 -4.03
CA ASP A 97 -13.64 10.27 -3.06
C ASP A 97 -13.21 11.56 -3.75
N ILE A 98 -12.53 11.48 -4.91
CA ILE A 98 -12.23 12.65 -5.73
C ILE A 98 -13.52 13.38 -6.15
N ALA A 99 -14.57 12.65 -6.44
CA ALA A 99 -15.82 13.24 -6.92
C ALA A 99 -16.63 13.91 -5.80
N ASN A 100 -16.65 13.36 -4.59
CA ASN A 100 -17.65 13.68 -3.58
C ASN A 100 -17.12 14.32 -2.29
N GLY A 101 -15.83 14.29 -2.06
CA GLY A 101 -15.28 14.75 -0.78
C GLY A 101 -13.99 15.54 -0.89
N PRO A 102 -13.52 16.10 0.23
CA PRO A 102 -12.14 16.57 0.30
C PRO A 102 -11.22 15.35 0.22
N LEU A 103 -10.24 15.39 -0.70
CA LEU A 103 -9.15 14.44 -0.68
C LEU A 103 -8.31 14.64 0.59
N ALA A 104 -7.74 13.55 1.09
CA ALA A 104 -6.68 13.67 2.09
C ALA A 104 -5.49 14.45 1.50
N SER A 105 -4.80 15.18 2.38
CA SER A 105 -3.65 16.01 1.97
C SER A 105 -2.54 15.20 1.31
N VAL A 106 -2.38 13.94 1.73
CA VAL A 106 -1.47 12.97 1.09
C VAL A 106 -2.27 11.73 0.74
N SER A 107 -2.20 11.30 -0.52
CA SER A 107 -2.92 10.13 -0.99
C SER A 107 -1.99 9.24 -1.81
N TRP A 108 -1.78 8.01 -1.36
CA TRP A 108 -1.17 6.95 -2.16
C TRP A 108 -2.26 6.22 -2.91
N VAL A 109 -2.08 6.04 -4.20
CA VAL A 109 -3.10 5.43 -5.05
C VAL A 109 -2.48 4.28 -5.84
N ILE A 110 -2.73 3.06 -5.38
CA ILE A 110 -2.15 1.84 -5.90
C ILE A 110 -3.16 1.17 -6.85
N PRO A 111 -2.78 0.85 -8.10
CA PRO A 111 -3.66 0.18 -9.05
C PRO A 111 -4.00 -1.27 -8.64
N SER A 112 -4.95 -1.89 -9.35
CA SER A 112 -5.11 -3.35 -9.32
C SER A 112 -3.91 -4.03 -9.99
N GLY A 113 -3.75 -5.33 -9.78
CA GLY A 113 -2.69 -6.11 -10.44
C GLY A 113 -2.75 -5.99 -11.96
N GLN A 114 -3.93 -5.99 -12.55
CA GLN A 114 -4.12 -5.85 -13.99
C GLN A 114 -3.63 -4.48 -14.51
N ALA A 115 -3.87 -3.41 -13.74
CA ALA A 115 -3.47 -2.05 -14.10
C ALA A 115 -2.12 -1.62 -13.53
N SER A 116 -1.33 -2.54 -12.97
CA SER A 116 -0.06 -2.23 -12.28
C SER A 116 1.17 -2.26 -13.19
N ASP A 117 1.03 -2.69 -14.43
CA ASP A 117 2.14 -3.03 -15.34
C ASP A 117 3.10 -4.12 -14.81
N HIS A 118 2.69 -4.86 -13.77
CA HIS A 118 3.48 -5.97 -13.25
C HIS A 118 3.55 -7.12 -14.27
N PRO A 119 4.75 -7.64 -14.57
CA PRO A 119 4.92 -8.74 -15.51
C PRO A 119 4.05 -9.96 -15.15
N GLY A 120 3.37 -10.50 -16.15
CA GLY A 120 2.55 -11.72 -16.03
C GLY A 120 1.14 -11.52 -15.47
N ILE A 121 0.77 -10.32 -15.00
CA ILE A 121 -0.59 -10.03 -14.51
C ILE A 121 -1.20 -8.76 -15.11
N SER A 122 -0.40 -7.90 -15.74
CA SER A 122 -0.91 -6.70 -16.41
C SER A 122 -1.73 -7.06 -17.65
N ASP A 123 -2.84 -6.34 -17.84
CA ASP A 123 -3.68 -6.40 -19.04
C ASP A 123 -3.52 -5.18 -19.96
N GLY A 124 -2.55 -4.30 -19.65
CA GLY A 124 -2.29 -3.07 -20.37
C GLY A 124 -3.21 -1.90 -20.01
N SER A 125 -4.07 -2.05 -19.01
CA SER A 125 -4.99 -0.97 -18.60
C SER A 125 -4.36 0.11 -17.72
N GLY A 126 -3.09 -0.05 -17.32
CA GLY A 126 -2.37 0.88 -16.44
C GLY A 126 -2.44 2.34 -16.88
N PRO A 127 -2.04 2.68 -18.13
CA PRO A 127 -2.11 4.07 -18.60
C PRO A 127 -3.51 4.67 -18.54
N SER A 128 -4.55 3.88 -18.89
CA SER A 128 -5.94 4.33 -18.84
C SER A 128 -6.41 4.56 -17.41
N TRP A 129 -5.98 3.71 -16.48
CA TRP A 129 -6.28 3.87 -15.07
C TRP A 129 -5.63 5.14 -14.50
N VAL A 130 -4.34 5.37 -14.77
CA VAL A 130 -3.63 6.60 -14.38
C VAL A 130 -4.34 7.82 -14.95
N ALA A 131 -4.65 7.81 -16.25
CA ALA A 131 -5.37 8.89 -16.90
C ALA A 131 -6.73 9.18 -16.26
N SER A 132 -7.46 8.13 -15.81
CA SER A 132 -8.76 8.30 -15.15
C SER A 132 -8.63 9.05 -13.83
N VAL A 133 -7.61 8.75 -13.01
CA VAL A 133 -7.34 9.43 -11.74
C VAL A 133 -6.92 10.87 -11.97
N VAL A 134 -5.94 11.10 -12.87
CA VAL A 134 -5.45 12.44 -13.21
C VAL A 134 -6.57 13.33 -13.74
N ASN A 135 -7.37 12.81 -14.67
CA ASN A 135 -8.51 13.55 -15.25
C ASN A 135 -9.60 13.83 -14.21
N ALA A 136 -9.83 12.91 -13.27
CA ALA A 136 -10.79 13.14 -12.20
C ALA A 136 -10.36 14.30 -11.31
N ILE A 137 -9.07 14.36 -10.93
CA ILE A 137 -8.50 15.48 -10.17
C ILE A 137 -8.54 16.77 -10.99
N GLY A 138 -8.17 16.70 -12.28
CA GLY A 138 -8.14 17.84 -13.20
C GLY A 138 -9.49 18.53 -13.42
N LYS A 139 -10.58 17.81 -13.21
CA LYS A 139 -11.95 18.35 -13.30
C LYS A 139 -12.45 18.97 -11.98
N ARG A 140 -11.62 19.01 -10.96
CA ARG A 140 -11.99 19.47 -9.62
C ARG A 140 -11.18 20.70 -9.20
N GLN A 141 -11.66 21.36 -8.16
CA GLN A 141 -11.00 22.51 -7.52
C GLN A 141 -9.60 22.19 -6.97
N TYR A 142 -9.26 20.90 -6.85
CA TYR A 142 -7.95 20.44 -6.36
C TYR A 142 -6.81 20.71 -7.36
N TRP A 143 -7.11 20.84 -8.64
CA TRP A 143 -6.08 20.92 -9.69
C TRP A 143 -5.02 21.98 -9.46
N SER A 144 -5.44 23.16 -8.99
CA SER A 144 -4.54 24.28 -8.78
C SER A 144 -3.57 24.14 -7.61
N ASN A 145 -3.80 23.17 -6.72
CA ASN A 145 -3.02 22.97 -5.50
C ASN A 145 -2.65 21.51 -5.23
N THR A 146 -2.69 20.66 -6.26
CA THR A 146 -2.33 19.25 -6.16
C THR A 146 -1.08 18.97 -6.98
N ALA A 147 -0.10 18.32 -6.36
CA ALA A 147 1.01 17.68 -7.06
C ALA A 147 0.68 16.20 -7.25
N ILE A 148 0.80 15.72 -8.49
CA ILE A 148 0.62 14.30 -8.83
C ILE A 148 1.99 13.74 -9.21
N ILE A 149 2.43 12.73 -8.46
CA ILE A 149 3.69 12.03 -8.70
C ILE A 149 3.37 10.61 -9.16
N ILE A 150 3.79 10.25 -10.35
CA ILE A 150 3.58 8.92 -10.93
C ILE A 150 4.91 8.21 -10.95
N THR A 151 4.98 7.04 -10.31
CA THR A 151 6.21 6.26 -10.20
C THR A 151 5.95 4.79 -10.52
N TRP A 152 6.98 4.11 -10.99
CA TRP A 152 7.03 2.66 -11.16
C TRP A 152 8.18 2.11 -10.35
N VAL A 153 7.96 0.96 -9.70
CA VAL A 153 9.04 0.18 -9.14
C VAL A 153 9.47 -0.81 -10.21
N ILE A 154 10.69 -0.65 -10.72
CA ILE A 154 11.29 -1.63 -11.63
C ILE A 154 11.77 -2.80 -10.77
N GLY A 155 11.07 -3.93 -10.84
CA GLY A 155 11.58 -5.19 -10.30
C GLY A 155 12.83 -5.59 -11.09
N TYR A 156 13.97 -5.73 -10.42
CA TYR A 156 15.10 -6.41 -11.02
C TYR A 156 14.67 -7.88 -11.20
N HIS A 157 14.40 -8.28 -12.45
CA HIS A 157 14.53 -9.69 -12.78
C HIS A 157 16.00 -10.05 -12.55
N GLN A 158 16.25 -10.89 -11.57
CA GLN A 158 17.54 -11.57 -11.52
C GLN A 158 17.70 -12.25 -12.89
N LEU A 159 18.67 -11.76 -13.64
CA LEU A 159 19.22 -12.51 -14.75
C LEU A 159 19.91 -13.74 -14.11
N LEU A 160 19.23 -14.86 -14.15
CA LEU A 160 19.86 -16.17 -13.93
C LEU A 160 20.71 -16.51 -15.13
#